data_fa1988a0dd378cfb2e4e4f09c4a814b2
#
_entry.id   fa1988a0dd378cfb2e4e4f09c4a814b2
#
_cell.length_a   1.000
_cell.length_b   1.000
_cell.length_c   1.000
_cell.angle_alpha   90.00
_cell.angle_beta   90.00
_cell.angle_gamma   90.00
#
_symmetry.space_group_name_H-M   'P 1'
#
loop_
_entity.id
_entity.type
_entity.pdbx_description
1 polymer ?
#
loop_
_entity_poly.entity_id
_entity_poly.type
_entity_poly.pdbx_seq_one_letter_code
_entity_poly.pdbx_strand_id
1 'polypeptide(L)'
;MELGQKIKQARIQKGLTQEELGKIVGLQKSAIAKYENGRVVNIKRSTLQKLAKALDLRGSDLIIESNPKEAATLHARVLTDTELMLSIEQYYELSDEKKKMVRDLIRSLAE
;
A
#
# COMPACT_ATOMS: atom_id res chain seq x y z
N MET A 1 -14.65 -3.45 1.81
CA MET A 1 -14.65 -1.97 1.87
C MET A 1 -13.80 -1.45 0.72
N GLU A 2 -14.31 -0.50 -0.03
CA GLU A 2 -13.60 0.10 -1.14
C GLU A 2 -12.43 0.97 -0.66
N LEU A 3 -11.44 1.15 -1.53
CA LEU A 3 -10.23 1.92 -1.22
C LEU A 3 -10.56 3.33 -0.72
N GLY A 4 -11.45 4.04 -1.42
CA GLY A 4 -11.84 5.40 -1.03
C GLY A 4 -12.45 5.46 0.36
N GLN A 5 -13.27 4.50 0.70
CA GLN A 5 -13.88 4.41 2.03
C GLN A 5 -12.85 4.13 3.13
N LYS A 6 -11.85 3.29 2.83
CA LYS A 6 -10.75 3.02 3.76
C LYS A 6 -9.95 4.29 4.04
N ILE A 7 -9.64 5.04 3.01
CA ILE A 7 -8.91 6.32 3.14
C ILE A 7 -9.73 7.28 4.01
N LYS A 8 -11.02 7.42 3.71
CA LYS A 8 -11.90 8.31 4.46
C LYS A 8 -12.01 7.94 5.93
N GLN A 9 -12.24 6.67 6.23
CA GLN A 9 -12.37 6.20 7.61
C GLN A 9 -11.07 6.39 8.40
N ALA A 10 -9.94 6.04 7.80
CA ALA A 10 -8.65 6.21 8.45
C ALA A 10 -8.36 7.70 8.73
N ARG A 11 -8.71 8.57 7.78
CA ARG A 11 -8.58 10.02 7.93
C ARG A 11 -9.41 10.53 9.12
N ILE A 12 -10.67 10.12 9.18
CA ILE A 12 -11.58 10.52 10.26
C ILE A 12 -11.09 10.02 11.61
N GLN A 13 -10.60 8.78 11.68
CA GLN A 13 -10.03 8.21 12.90
C GLN A 13 -8.82 9.00 13.40
N LYS A 14 -8.05 9.56 12.48
CA LYS A 14 -6.90 10.41 12.81
C LYS A 14 -7.31 11.85 13.15
N GLY A 15 -8.57 12.20 13.01
CA GLY A 15 -9.06 13.55 13.25
C GLY A 15 -8.62 14.57 12.20
N LEU A 16 -8.31 14.13 10.99
CA LEU A 16 -7.84 14.99 9.91
C LEU A 16 -8.97 15.39 8.99
N THR A 17 -8.90 16.62 8.48
CA THR A 17 -9.74 17.06 7.36
C THR A 17 -9.12 16.61 6.03
N GLN A 18 -9.89 16.67 4.95
CA GLN A 18 -9.37 16.38 3.62
C GLN A 18 -8.22 17.32 3.25
N GLU A 19 -8.33 18.58 3.64
CA GLU A 19 -7.29 19.58 3.41
C GLU A 19 -6.02 19.26 4.18
N GLU A 20 -6.15 18.89 5.45
CA GLU A 20 -5.01 18.52 6.29
C GLU A 20 -4.29 17.28 5.75
N LEU A 21 -5.03 16.24 5.38
CA LEU A 21 -4.44 15.05 4.76
C LEU A 21 -3.74 15.41 3.46
N GLY A 22 -4.36 16.25 2.63
CA GLY A 22 -3.76 16.71 1.39
C GLY A 22 -2.41 17.37 1.62
N LYS A 23 -2.31 18.25 2.61
CA LYS A 23 -1.05 18.92 2.96
C LYS A 23 0.04 17.93 3.37
N ILE A 24 -0.32 16.92 4.14
CA ILE A 24 0.64 15.89 4.60
C ILE A 24 1.22 15.11 3.43
N VAL A 25 0.40 14.75 2.45
CA VAL A 25 0.81 13.91 1.31
C VAL A 25 1.16 14.71 0.07
N GLY A 26 1.11 16.04 0.14
CA GLY A 26 1.46 16.91 -0.98
C GLY A 26 0.41 16.97 -2.08
N LEU A 27 -0.87 16.81 -1.72
CA LEU A 27 -2.00 16.85 -2.65
C LEU A 27 -3.00 17.94 -2.25
N GLN A 28 -3.84 18.35 -3.21
CA GLN A 28 -4.92 19.27 -2.93
C GLN A 28 -6.12 18.56 -2.32
N LYS A 29 -6.94 19.30 -1.58
CA LYS A 29 -8.19 18.80 -1.00
C LYS A 29 -9.07 18.12 -2.05
N SER A 30 -9.17 18.68 -3.25
CA SER A 30 -9.98 18.13 -4.34
C SER A 30 -9.51 16.73 -4.77
N ALA A 31 -8.21 16.47 -4.74
CA ALA A 31 -7.67 15.15 -5.06
C ALA A 31 -8.08 14.12 -4.00
N ILE A 32 -7.96 14.49 -2.72
CA ILE A 32 -8.39 13.61 -1.62
C ILE A 32 -9.88 13.30 -1.73
N ALA A 33 -10.71 14.31 -2.00
CA ALA A 33 -12.15 14.12 -2.18
C ALA A 33 -12.46 13.14 -3.32
N LYS A 34 -11.76 13.24 -4.44
CA LYS A 34 -11.94 12.33 -5.59
C LYS A 34 -11.55 10.89 -5.24
N TYR A 35 -10.49 10.70 -4.45
CA TYR A 35 -10.09 9.37 -3.99
C TYR A 35 -11.15 8.77 -3.07
N GLU A 36 -11.64 9.56 -2.11
CA GLU A 36 -12.60 9.08 -1.10
C GLU A 36 -13.96 8.74 -1.69
N ASN A 37 -14.40 9.46 -2.73
CA ASN A 37 -15.69 9.19 -3.36
C ASN A 37 -15.63 8.19 -4.54
N GLY A 38 -14.45 7.64 -4.81
CA GLY A 38 -14.27 6.62 -5.84
C GLY A 38 -14.23 7.13 -7.28
N ARG A 39 -14.18 8.43 -7.50
CA ARG A 39 -14.06 9.00 -8.86
C ARG A 39 -12.72 8.71 -9.50
N VAL A 40 -11.68 8.61 -8.69
CA VAL A 40 -10.33 8.23 -9.14
C VAL A 40 -9.94 6.97 -8.39
N VAL A 41 -9.86 5.84 -9.11
CA VAL A 41 -9.49 4.55 -8.53
C VAL A 41 -8.08 4.14 -8.89
N ASN A 42 -7.50 4.78 -9.88
CA ASN A 42 -6.16 4.46 -10.39
C ASN A 42 -5.12 5.40 -9.76
N ILE A 43 -4.86 5.16 -8.48
CA ILE A 43 -3.92 5.98 -7.70
C ILE A 43 -2.51 5.43 -7.88
N LYS A 44 -1.55 6.32 -8.14
CA LYS A 44 -0.14 5.92 -8.27
C LYS A 44 0.35 5.25 -6.99
N ARG A 45 1.21 4.25 -7.15
CA ARG A 45 1.77 3.50 -6.03
C ARG A 45 2.50 4.41 -5.03
N SER A 46 3.24 5.40 -5.52
CA SER A 46 3.92 6.37 -4.65
C SER A 46 2.95 7.17 -3.81
N THR A 47 1.82 7.56 -4.37
CA THR A 47 0.75 8.26 -3.66
C THR A 47 0.10 7.37 -2.62
N LEU A 48 -0.18 6.11 -2.96
CA LEU A 48 -0.72 5.12 -2.02
C LEU A 48 0.22 4.91 -0.83
N GLN A 49 1.52 4.86 -1.06
CA GLN A 49 2.52 4.73 0.00
C GLN A 49 2.50 5.92 0.94
N LYS A 50 2.39 7.13 0.40
CA LYS A 50 2.29 8.35 1.21
C LYS A 50 1.01 8.38 2.04
N LEU A 51 -0.11 7.99 1.45
CA LEU A 51 -1.39 7.89 2.16
C LEU A 51 -1.33 6.85 3.26
N ALA A 52 -0.78 5.68 2.98
CA ALA A 52 -0.63 4.61 3.97
C ALA A 52 0.21 5.07 5.16
N LYS A 53 1.33 5.75 4.90
CA LYS A 53 2.20 6.27 5.95
C LYS A 53 1.50 7.35 6.79
N ALA A 54 0.81 8.28 6.14
CA ALA A 54 0.11 9.36 6.82
C ALA A 54 -1.06 8.86 7.68
N LEU A 55 -1.71 7.77 7.25
CA LEU A 55 -2.90 7.21 7.89
C LEU A 55 -2.59 6.00 8.79
N ASP A 56 -1.31 5.63 8.93
CA ASP A 56 -0.86 4.43 9.68
C ASP A 56 -1.51 3.15 9.15
N LEU A 57 -1.72 3.08 7.86
CA LEU A 57 -2.23 1.88 7.19
C LEU A 57 -1.07 1.07 6.62
N ARG A 58 -1.28 -0.24 6.50
CA ARG A 58 -0.33 -1.08 5.78
C ARG A 58 -0.51 -0.85 4.28
N GLY A 59 0.59 -0.78 3.54
CA GLY A 59 0.52 -0.67 2.09
C GLY A 59 -0.31 -1.78 1.46
N SER A 60 -0.23 -3.00 2.00
CA SER A 60 -1.01 -4.15 1.54
C SER A 60 -2.53 -3.96 1.70
N ASP A 61 -2.97 -3.23 2.72
CA ASP A 61 -4.40 -2.95 2.93
C ASP A 61 -4.99 -2.11 1.81
N LEU A 62 -4.20 -1.20 1.25
CA LEU A 62 -4.61 -0.35 0.15
C LEU A 62 -4.48 -1.05 -1.21
N ILE A 63 -3.41 -1.81 -1.42
CA ILE A 63 -3.09 -2.44 -2.70
C ILE A 63 -4.03 -3.60 -3.01
N ILE A 64 -4.33 -4.45 -2.02
CA ILE A 64 -5.15 -5.66 -2.20
C ILE A 64 -6.55 -5.31 -2.70
N GLU A 65 -7.17 -4.26 -2.20
CA GLU A 65 -8.50 -3.86 -2.63
C GLU A 65 -8.50 -3.11 -3.96
N SER A 66 -7.40 -2.43 -4.30
CA SER A 66 -7.35 -1.68 -5.55
C SER A 66 -7.24 -2.59 -6.77
N ASN A 67 -6.71 -3.82 -6.62
CA ASN A 67 -6.60 -4.75 -7.75
C ASN A 67 -6.65 -6.22 -7.30
N PRO A 68 -7.86 -6.77 -7.04
CA PRO A 68 -8.00 -8.17 -6.58
C PRO A 68 -7.46 -9.19 -7.57
N LYS A 69 -7.55 -8.93 -8.88
CA LYS A 69 -7.04 -9.82 -9.92
C LYS A 69 -5.53 -9.94 -9.88
N GLU A 70 -4.83 -8.81 -9.79
CA GLU A 70 -3.36 -8.80 -9.68
C GLU A 70 -2.91 -9.49 -8.40
N ALA A 71 -3.56 -9.18 -7.28
CA ALA A 71 -3.23 -9.78 -6.00
C ALA A 71 -3.43 -11.30 -6.03
N ALA A 72 -4.53 -11.79 -6.62
CA ALA A 72 -4.80 -13.21 -6.76
C ALA A 72 -3.78 -13.90 -7.67
N THR A 73 -3.42 -13.26 -8.79
CA THR A 73 -2.43 -13.80 -9.73
C THR A 73 -1.04 -13.88 -9.09
N LEU A 74 -0.63 -12.83 -8.40
CA LEU A 74 0.65 -12.82 -7.68
C LEU A 74 0.68 -13.90 -6.60
N HIS A 75 -0.39 -14.04 -5.83
CA HIS A 75 -0.51 -15.05 -4.79
C HIS A 75 -0.35 -16.46 -5.38
N ALA A 76 -1.03 -16.74 -6.48
CA ALA A 76 -0.92 -18.03 -7.16
C ALA A 76 0.51 -18.31 -7.65
N ARG A 77 1.17 -17.29 -8.20
CA ARG A 77 2.56 -17.41 -8.66
C ARG A 77 3.51 -17.70 -7.51
N VAL A 78 3.35 -17.00 -6.39
CA VAL A 78 4.18 -17.22 -5.20
C VAL A 78 3.99 -18.63 -4.67
N LEU A 79 2.75 -19.11 -4.58
CA LEU A 79 2.45 -20.45 -4.04
C LEU A 79 3.01 -21.58 -4.91
N THR A 80 3.20 -21.34 -6.21
CA THR A 80 3.76 -22.35 -7.13
C THR A 80 5.27 -22.29 -7.26
N ASP A 81 5.90 -21.25 -6.68
CA ASP A 81 7.36 -21.09 -6.73
C ASP A 81 7.96 -21.64 -5.43
N THR A 82 8.38 -22.90 -5.47
CA THR A 82 8.90 -23.62 -4.30
C THR A 82 10.16 -22.98 -3.75
N GLU A 83 11.08 -22.53 -4.61
CA GLU A 83 12.33 -21.90 -4.19
C GLU A 83 12.04 -20.57 -3.48
N LEU A 84 11.11 -19.77 -4.03
CA LEU A 84 10.71 -18.52 -3.43
C LEU A 84 10.03 -18.77 -2.07
N MET A 85 9.17 -19.77 -1.97
CA MET A 85 8.49 -20.11 -0.72
C MET A 85 9.48 -20.43 0.40
N LEU A 86 10.53 -21.20 0.09
CA LEU A 86 11.59 -21.50 1.05
C LEU A 86 12.33 -20.21 1.47
N SER A 87 12.60 -19.34 0.51
CA SER A 87 13.25 -18.04 0.78
C SER A 87 12.38 -17.14 1.65
N ILE A 88 11.06 -17.15 1.45
CA ILE A 88 10.12 -16.38 2.25
C ILE A 88 10.13 -16.86 3.71
N GLU A 89 10.18 -18.16 3.95
CA GLU A 89 10.30 -18.69 5.31
C GLU A 89 11.55 -18.16 6.00
N GLN A 90 12.70 -18.21 5.33
CA GLN A 90 13.96 -17.68 5.84
C GLN A 90 13.89 -16.17 6.08
N TYR A 91 13.22 -15.45 5.18
CA TYR A 91 13.01 -14.01 5.32
C TYR A 91 12.31 -13.66 6.65
N TYR A 92 11.26 -14.41 7.00
CA TYR A 92 10.53 -14.14 8.23
C TYR A 92 11.31 -14.44 9.51
N GLU A 93 12.38 -15.19 9.43
CA GLU A 93 13.29 -15.45 10.55
C GLU A 93 14.32 -14.34 10.75
N LEU A 94 14.45 -13.42 9.78
CA LEU A 94 15.40 -12.32 9.85
C LEU A 94 14.96 -11.23 10.82
N SER A 95 15.95 -10.45 11.30
CA SER A 95 15.65 -9.22 12.05
C SER A 95 14.98 -8.20 11.14
N ASP A 96 14.29 -7.21 11.74
CA ASP A 96 13.62 -6.17 10.99
C ASP A 96 14.58 -5.39 10.08
N GLU A 97 15.79 -5.15 10.55
CA GLU A 97 16.84 -4.48 9.78
C GLU A 97 17.22 -5.29 8.53
N LYS A 98 17.44 -6.58 8.69
CA LYS A 98 17.78 -7.47 7.57
C LYS A 98 16.60 -7.63 6.60
N LYS A 99 15.37 -7.69 7.10
CA LYS A 99 14.18 -7.70 6.26
C LYS A 99 14.12 -6.47 5.36
N LYS A 100 14.43 -5.31 5.92
CA LYS A 100 14.48 -4.07 5.15
C LYS A 100 15.52 -4.13 4.05
N MET A 101 16.71 -4.66 4.37
CA MET A 101 17.79 -4.83 3.38
C MET A 101 17.35 -5.71 2.22
N VAL A 102 16.64 -6.80 2.49
CA VAL A 102 16.11 -7.69 1.46
C VAL A 102 15.10 -6.97 0.56
N ARG A 103 14.17 -6.25 1.15
CA ARG A 103 13.18 -5.50 0.37
C ARG A 103 13.83 -4.42 -0.50
N ASP A 104 14.83 -3.73 0.03
CA ASP A 104 15.57 -2.69 -0.70
C ASP A 104 16.35 -3.31 -1.87
N LEU A 105 16.94 -4.48 -1.66
CA LEU A 105 17.65 -5.20 -2.72
C LEU A 105 16.70 -5.62 -3.84
N ILE A 106 15.55 -6.16 -3.52
CA ILE A 106 14.53 -6.54 -4.51
C ILE A 106 14.13 -5.32 -5.33
N ARG A 107 13.89 -4.19 -4.69
CA ARG A 107 13.52 -2.95 -5.37
C ARG A 107 14.63 -2.48 -6.30
N SER A 108 15.89 -2.55 -5.85
CA SER A 108 17.05 -2.16 -6.64
C SER A 108 17.22 -3.02 -7.89
N LEU A 109 16.99 -4.34 -7.76
CA LEU A 109 17.10 -5.26 -8.89
C LEU A 109 15.98 -5.09 -9.91
N ALA A 110 14.84 -4.57 -9.50
CA ALA A 110 13.69 -4.35 -10.38
C ALA A 110 13.79 -3.07 -11.21
N GLU A 111 14.71 -2.17 -10.88
CA GLU A 111 14.93 -0.92 -11.62
C GLU A 111 15.68 -1.13 -12.93
#